data_050d23b2db9bceb684babbbcc5840bd9
#
_entry.id   050d23b2db9bceb684babbbcc5840bd9
#
_cell.length_a   1.000
_cell.length_b   1.000
_cell.length_c   1.000
_cell.angle_alpha   90.00
_cell.angle_beta   90.00
_cell.angle_gamma   90.00
#
_symmetry.space_group_name_H-M   'P 1'
#
loop_
_entity.id
_entity.type
_entity.pdbx_description
1 polymer ?
#
loop_
_entity_poly.entity_id
_entity_poly.type
_entity_poly.pdbx_seq_one_letter_code
_entity_poly.pdbx_strand_id
1 'polypeptide(L)'
;MNRRQILRGLVAAALFASLPAFAAIDVAGVKFDDTTTVAGQPLKLNGAGLRTKFVFKVYAAGLYLTEKKTSVAEVLAVPGPRRVAITMLRDVPSEDFGKAFTEGLNANTSKEERNKILPQIMKFGEIFAQTPTLKKGDQLTLDWTPNEGTQCYLNGKKIGEMMPDQAFYNAVLRIWLGDKPVDSSLKPALLGEK
;
A
#
# COMPACT_ATOMS: atom_id res chain seq x y z
N MET A 1 47.07 14.02 -62.52
CA MET A 1 45.64 14.38 -62.18
C MET A 1 45.24 13.61 -60.90
N ASN A 2 45.28 14.29 -59.76
CA ASN A 2 45.11 13.69 -58.47
C ASN A 2 43.62 13.77 -58.04
N ARG A 3 42.94 12.65 -57.83
CA ARG A 3 41.64 12.56 -57.23
C ARG A 3 41.80 12.19 -55.75
N ARG A 4 41.75 13.19 -54.90
CA ARG A 4 41.62 13.00 -53.45
C ARG A 4 40.16 12.69 -53.13
N GLN A 5 39.85 11.47 -52.74
CA GLN A 5 38.59 11.08 -52.18
C GLN A 5 38.62 11.41 -50.69
N ILE A 6 37.73 12.29 -50.27
CA ILE A 6 37.49 12.66 -48.89
C ILE A 6 36.44 11.66 -48.34
N LEU A 7 36.89 10.70 -47.53
CA LEU A 7 35.99 9.83 -46.74
C LEU A 7 35.39 10.67 -45.62
N ARG A 8 34.11 11.00 -45.74
CA ARG A 8 33.32 11.56 -44.62
C ARG A 8 32.81 10.41 -43.77
N GLY A 9 33.46 10.14 -42.62
CA GLY A 9 32.98 9.22 -41.61
C GLY A 9 31.77 9.83 -40.88
N LEU A 10 30.62 9.24 -41.06
CA LEU A 10 29.42 9.53 -40.19
C LEU A 10 29.62 8.78 -38.88
N VAL A 11 29.92 9.50 -37.79
CA VAL A 11 29.86 8.96 -36.44
C VAL A 11 28.40 9.07 -36.01
N ALA A 12 27.67 7.97 -36.07
CA ALA A 12 26.34 7.86 -35.48
C ALA A 12 26.49 7.72 -33.95
N ALA A 13 26.29 8.79 -33.21
CA ALA A 13 26.19 8.74 -31.76
C ALA A 13 24.84 8.10 -31.37
N ALA A 14 24.91 6.82 -31.01
CA ALA A 14 23.74 6.13 -30.40
C ALA A 14 23.52 6.70 -29.01
N LEU A 15 22.53 7.58 -28.86
CA LEU A 15 22.00 7.99 -27.57
C LEU A 15 21.30 6.79 -26.92
N PHE A 16 21.98 6.09 -26.03
CA PHE A 16 21.37 5.14 -25.13
C PHE A 16 20.52 5.94 -24.13
N ALA A 17 19.22 6.05 -24.40
CA ALA A 17 18.25 6.48 -23.39
C ALA A 17 18.23 5.43 -22.28
N SER A 18 18.94 5.68 -21.18
CA SER A 18 18.86 4.88 -19.96
C SER A 18 17.44 5.05 -19.39
N LEU A 19 16.59 4.05 -19.59
CA LEU A 19 15.32 3.96 -18.89
C LEU A 19 15.64 3.85 -17.39
N PRO A 20 14.97 4.63 -16.53
CA PRO A 20 15.15 4.49 -15.10
C PRO A 20 14.75 3.06 -14.71
N ALA A 21 15.70 2.29 -14.21
CA ALA A 21 15.41 1.01 -13.58
C ALA A 21 14.67 1.31 -12.28
N PHE A 22 13.36 1.10 -12.27
CA PHE A 22 12.58 1.14 -11.04
C PHE A 22 13.03 -0.05 -10.20
N ALA A 23 13.66 0.24 -9.06
CA ALA A 23 13.98 -0.79 -8.09
C ALA A 23 12.68 -1.24 -7.44
N ALA A 24 12.36 -2.53 -7.53
CA ALA A 24 11.22 -3.13 -6.85
C ALA A 24 11.71 -3.88 -5.62
N ILE A 25 10.96 -3.80 -4.52
CA ILE A 25 11.20 -4.63 -3.34
C ILE A 25 10.41 -5.93 -3.49
N ASP A 26 11.09 -7.07 -3.39
CA ASP A 26 10.44 -8.39 -3.37
C ASP A 26 10.16 -8.82 -1.92
N VAL A 27 8.91 -9.09 -1.62
CA VAL A 27 8.45 -9.61 -0.33
C VAL A 27 7.74 -10.95 -0.56
N ALA A 28 8.43 -12.03 -0.32
CA ALA A 28 7.90 -13.39 -0.46
C ALA A 28 7.32 -13.69 -1.86
N GLY A 29 7.96 -13.18 -2.92
CA GLY A 29 7.55 -13.34 -4.31
C GLY A 29 6.57 -12.28 -4.82
N VAL A 30 6.19 -11.32 -3.98
CA VAL A 30 5.38 -10.16 -4.37
C VAL A 30 6.30 -8.97 -4.60
N LYS A 31 6.24 -8.38 -5.79
CA LYS A 31 7.01 -7.19 -6.16
C LYS A 31 6.22 -5.93 -5.83
N PHE A 32 6.86 -5.02 -5.11
CA PHE A 32 6.36 -3.67 -4.86
C PHE A 32 7.25 -2.68 -5.62
N ASP A 33 6.68 -1.99 -6.59
CA ASP A 33 7.38 -0.96 -7.34
C ASP A 33 7.73 0.23 -6.43
N ASP A 34 8.85 0.90 -6.67
CA ASP A 34 9.30 2.06 -5.88
C ASP A 34 8.29 3.22 -5.87
N THR A 35 7.42 3.28 -6.87
CA THR A 35 6.42 4.34 -7.01
C THR A 35 5.08 3.80 -7.46
N THR A 36 4.01 4.52 -7.11
CA THR A 36 2.65 4.30 -7.62
C THR A 36 1.95 5.64 -7.79
N THR A 37 0.76 5.65 -8.38
CA THR A 37 -0.05 6.88 -8.53
C THR A 37 -1.39 6.71 -7.83
N VAL A 38 -1.80 7.71 -7.05
CA VAL A 38 -3.12 7.80 -6.43
C VAL A 38 -3.69 9.20 -6.70
N ALA A 39 -4.90 9.27 -7.22
CA ALA A 39 -5.56 10.54 -7.58
C ALA A 39 -4.67 11.48 -8.42
N GLY A 40 -3.93 10.93 -9.38
CA GLY A 40 -3.01 11.69 -10.24
C GLY A 40 -1.70 12.14 -9.58
N GLN A 41 -1.47 11.84 -8.31
CA GLN A 41 -0.24 12.20 -7.60
C GLN A 41 0.70 11.00 -7.46
N PRO A 42 2.00 11.17 -7.75
CA PRO A 42 2.99 10.11 -7.56
C PRO A 42 3.27 9.90 -6.08
N LEU A 43 3.28 8.64 -5.67
CA LEU A 43 3.67 8.19 -4.33
C LEU A 43 4.93 7.35 -4.39
N LYS A 44 5.73 7.39 -3.34
CA LYS A 44 6.93 6.59 -3.15
C LYS A 44 6.63 5.44 -2.20
N LEU A 45 7.18 4.27 -2.47
CA LEU A 45 7.16 3.16 -1.53
C LEU A 45 7.93 3.56 -0.27
N ASN A 46 7.21 3.69 0.84
CA ASN A 46 7.81 3.98 2.15
C ASN A 46 8.53 2.73 2.69
N GLY A 47 7.84 1.60 2.62
CA GLY A 47 8.38 0.31 2.99
C GLY A 47 7.40 -0.81 2.65
N ALA A 48 7.90 -2.04 2.66
CA ALA A 48 7.09 -3.23 2.40
C ALA A 48 7.55 -4.39 3.29
N GLY A 49 6.62 -5.25 3.67
CA GLY A 49 6.93 -6.38 4.54
C GLY A 49 5.87 -7.47 4.50
N LEU A 50 6.17 -8.54 5.21
CA LEU A 50 5.36 -9.75 5.27
C LEU A 50 4.55 -9.80 6.56
N ARG A 51 3.24 -10.05 6.47
CA ARG A 51 2.45 -10.46 7.63
C ARG A 51 2.48 -11.96 7.79
N THR A 52 2.89 -12.39 8.97
CA THR A 52 2.88 -13.80 9.37
C THR A 52 1.89 -14.00 10.52
N LYS A 53 1.14 -15.09 10.52
CA LYS A 53 0.33 -15.52 11.65
C LYS A 53 0.77 -16.94 12.01
N PHE A 54 1.37 -17.12 13.18
CA PHE A 54 2.10 -18.33 13.54
C PHE A 54 3.21 -18.63 12.53
N VAL A 55 3.13 -19.73 11.80
CA VAL A 55 4.08 -20.14 10.75
C VAL A 55 3.61 -19.80 9.34
N PHE A 56 2.42 -19.23 9.19
CA PHE A 56 1.82 -18.99 7.88
C PHE A 56 2.05 -17.58 7.38
N LYS A 57 2.58 -17.47 6.18
CA LYS A 57 2.61 -16.22 5.41
C LYS A 57 1.19 -15.88 4.96
N VAL A 58 0.63 -14.77 5.42
CA VAL A 58 -0.76 -14.41 5.16
C VAL A 58 -0.85 -13.48 3.96
N TYR A 59 -0.08 -12.39 3.98
CA TYR A 59 0.00 -11.43 2.88
C TYR A 59 1.32 -10.65 2.92
N ALA A 60 1.71 -10.10 1.78
CA ALA A 60 2.69 -9.04 1.69
C ALA A 60 1.97 -7.68 1.67
N ALA A 61 2.52 -6.69 2.35
CA ALA A 61 1.97 -5.34 2.40
C ALA A 61 3.02 -4.29 2.08
N GLY A 62 2.63 -3.23 1.34
CA GLY A 62 3.43 -2.06 1.05
C GLY A 62 2.69 -0.79 1.44
N LEU A 63 3.41 0.18 1.97
CA LEU A 63 2.92 1.51 2.30
C LEU A 63 3.52 2.52 1.33
N TYR A 64 2.67 3.31 0.67
CA TYR A 64 3.07 4.37 -0.26
C TYR A 64 2.63 5.73 0.27
N LEU A 65 3.55 6.67 0.25
CA LEU A 65 3.39 8.03 0.74
C LEU A 65 3.91 9.05 -0.29
N THR A 66 3.51 10.31 -0.18
CA THR A 66 4.06 11.40 -1.01
C THR A 66 5.56 11.61 -0.77
N GLU A 67 6.02 11.33 0.44
CA GLU A 67 7.44 11.35 0.85
C GLU A 67 7.70 10.27 1.89
N LYS A 68 8.94 9.77 1.97
CA LYS A 68 9.31 8.72 2.94
C LYS A 68 9.29 9.26 4.37
N LYS A 69 8.74 8.45 5.27
CA LYS A 69 8.63 8.72 6.72
C LYS A 69 9.07 7.50 7.51
N THR A 70 9.76 7.72 8.62
CA THR A 70 10.32 6.66 9.46
C THR A 70 9.64 6.53 10.82
N SER A 71 8.75 7.47 11.17
CA SER A 71 7.98 7.41 12.41
C SER A 71 6.47 7.34 12.13
N VAL A 72 5.74 6.70 13.03
CA VAL A 72 4.28 6.58 12.94
C VAL A 72 3.61 7.95 12.91
N ALA A 73 4.06 8.86 13.78
CA ALA A 73 3.48 10.20 13.85
C ALA A 73 3.60 10.96 12.52
N GLU A 74 4.76 10.87 11.87
CA GLU A 74 4.98 11.48 10.56
C GLU A 74 4.14 10.83 9.46
N VAL A 75 4.01 9.48 9.46
CA VAL A 75 3.16 8.77 8.50
C VAL A 75 1.70 9.20 8.62
N LEU A 76 1.20 9.33 9.86
CA LEU A 76 -0.19 9.75 10.10
C LEU A 76 -0.43 11.22 9.76
N ALA A 77 0.60 12.06 9.80
CA ALA A 77 0.54 13.50 9.53
C ALA A 77 0.92 13.88 8.09
N VAL A 78 1.47 12.94 7.28
CA VAL A 78 1.93 13.27 5.93
C VAL A 78 0.78 13.85 5.10
N PRO A 79 0.99 14.99 4.44
CA PRO A 79 -0.03 15.56 3.58
C PRO A 79 -0.16 14.78 2.26
N GLY A 80 -1.33 14.91 1.62
CA GLY A 80 -1.58 14.29 0.33
C GLY A 80 -2.11 12.86 0.40
N PRO A 81 -2.22 12.19 -0.75
CA PRO A 81 -2.73 10.85 -0.84
C PRO A 81 -1.74 9.82 -0.25
N ARG A 82 -2.30 8.69 0.17
CA ARG A 82 -1.57 7.54 0.74
C ARG A 82 -2.20 6.26 0.26
N ARG A 83 -1.42 5.19 0.14
CA ARG A 83 -1.91 3.86 -0.22
C ARG A 83 -1.31 2.80 0.70
N VAL A 84 -2.16 1.89 1.17
CA VAL A 84 -1.75 0.56 1.62
C VAL A 84 -2.09 -0.43 0.52
N ALA A 85 -1.10 -1.18 0.06
CA ALA A 85 -1.27 -2.25 -0.92
C ALA A 85 -0.99 -3.60 -0.26
N ILE A 86 -1.93 -4.54 -0.39
CA ILE A 86 -1.85 -5.88 0.19
C ILE A 86 -1.98 -6.89 -0.94
N THR A 87 -1.08 -7.89 -0.98
CA THR A 87 -1.23 -9.04 -1.87
C THR A 87 -1.33 -10.32 -1.03
N MET A 88 -2.41 -11.05 -1.20
CA MET A 88 -2.66 -12.27 -0.44
C MET A 88 -1.70 -13.38 -0.86
N LEU A 89 -1.09 -14.05 0.12
CA LEU A 89 -0.17 -15.18 -0.10
C LEU A 89 -0.84 -16.53 0.13
N ARG A 90 -2.07 -16.51 0.61
CA ARG A 90 -2.95 -17.67 0.80
C ARG A 90 -4.41 -17.26 0.72
N ASP A 91 -5.29 -18.24 0.57
CA ASP A 91 -6.72 -18.01 0.71
C ASP A 91 -7.05 -17.67 2.18
N VAL A 92 -7.87 -16.64 2.38
CA VAL A 92 -8.35 -16.19 3.70
C VAL A 92 -9.85 -15.94 3.59
N PRO A 93 -10.67 -16.63 4.39
CA PRO A 93 -12.08 -16.28 4.49
C PRO A 93 -12.26 -14.81 4.86
N SER A 94 -13.17 -14.12 4.19
CA SER A 94 -13.35 -12.68 4.41
C SER A 94 -13.85 -12.37 5.83
N GLU A 95 -14.56 -13.29 6.46
CA GLU A 95 -14.92 -13.21 7.88
C GLU A 95 -13.68 -13.15 8.78
N ASP A 96 -12.68 -14.02 8.53
CA ASP A 96 -11.43 -14.04 9.29
C ASP A 96 -10.61 -12.76 9.07
N PHE A 97 -10.63 -12.23 7.84
CA PHE A 97 -9.98 -10.97 7.52
C PHE A 97 -10.67 -9.80 8.22
N GLY A 98 -12.01 -9.72 8.17
CA GLY A 98 -12.81 -8.72 8.85
C GLY A 98 -12.68 -8.76 10.37
N LYS A 99 -12.62 -9.97 10.95
CA LYS A 99 -12.35 -10.17 12.38
C LYS A 99 -10.98 -9.64 12.77
N ALA A 100 -9.92 -10.01 12.03
CA ALA A 100 -8.56 -9.51 12.28
C ALA A 100 -8.45 -7.99 12.13
N PHE A 101 -9.16 -7.41 11.15
CA PHE A 101 -9.28 -5.96 10.98
C PHE A 101 -9.90 -5.30 12.21
N THR A 102 -11.04 -5.81 12.66
CA THR A 102 -11.77 -5.27 13.82
C THR A 102 -10.94 -5.39 15.11
N GLU A 103 -10.28 -6.53 15.32
CA GLU A 103 -9.38 -6.76 16.46
C GLU A 103 -8.21 -5.76 16.44
N GLY A 104 -7.54 -5.60 15.29
CA GLY A 104 -6.43 -4.68 15.12
C GLY A 104 -6.82 -3.22 15.33
N LEU A 105 -8.00 -2.83 14.83
CA LEU A 105 -8.54 -1.50 15.01
C LEU A 105 -8.90 -1.24 16.50
N ASN A 106 -9.55 -2.19 17.16
CA ASN A 106 -9.90 -2.10 18.58
C ASN A 106 -8.66 -2.01 19.47
N ALA A 107 -7.61 -2.72 19.13
CA ALA A 107 -6.37 -2.72 19.91
C ALA A 107 -5.60 -1.39 19.84
N ASN A 108 -5.83 -0.58 18.78
CA ASN A 108 -5.05 0.62 18.50
C ASN A 108 -5.89 1.91 18.46
N THR A 109 -7.16 1.86 18.90
CA THR A 109 -8.05 3.03 18.98
C THR A 109 -8.80 3.06 20.29
N SER A 110 -9.10 4.25 20.81
CA SER A 110 -9.97 4.41 21.96
C SER A 110 -11.44 4.16 21.58
N LYS A 111 -12.31 3.97 22.58
CA LYS A 111 -13.76 3.83 22.35
C LYS A 111 -14.34 5.08 21.71
N GLU A 112 -13.89 6.25 22.13
CA GLU A 112 -14.33 7.55 21.63
C GLU A 112 -13.94 7.75 20.16
N GLU A 113 -12.71 7.37 19.78
CA GLU A 113 -12.26 7.38 18.38
C GLU A 113 -13.11 6.46 17.52
N ARG A 114 -13.35 5.22 17.97
CA ARG A 114 -14.19 4.25 17.23
C ARG A 114 -15.63 4.75 17.04
N ASN A 115 -16.21 5.36 18.07
CA ASN A 115 -17.56 5.91 17.95
C ASN A 115 -17.66 7.00 16.87
N LYS A 116 -16.61 7.82 16.72
CA LYS A 116 -16.56 8.87 15.68
C LYS A 116 -16.49 8.32 14.26
N ILE A 117 -15.85 7.17 14.07
CA ILE A 117 -15.64 6.54 12.76
C ILE A 117 -16.52 5.29 12.56
N LEU A 118 -17.51 5.07 13.42
CA LEU A 118 -18.38 3.89 13.35
C LEU A 118 -19.08 3.71 12.00
N PRO A 119 -19.62 4.76 11.35
CA PRO A 119 -20.22 4.60 10.02
C PRO A 119 -19.23 4.06 8.98
N GLN A 120 -17.96 4.50 9.02
CA GLN A 120 -16.92 4.04 8.10
C GLN A 120 -16.51 2.58 8.39
N ILE A 121 -16.44 2.20 9.68
CA ILE A 121 -16.18 0.81 10.08
C ILE A 121 -17.27 -0.12 9.55
N MET A 122 -18.54 0.29 9.64
CA MET A 122 -19.67 -0.50 9.12
C MET A 122 -19.59 -0.66 7.60
N LYS A 123 -19.38 0.43 6.85
CA LYS A 123 -19.19 0.40 5.39
C LYS A 123 -18.01 -0.48 4.97
N PHE A 124 -16.91 -0.43 5.71
CA PHE A 124 -15.77 -1.30 5.46
C PHE A 124 -16.10 -2.77 5.68
N GLY A 125 -16.88 -3.10 6.73
CA GLY A 125 -17.37 -4.45 6.98
C GLY A 125 -18.25 -5.00 5.86
N GLU A 126 -19.12 -4.18 5.27
CA GLU A 126 -20.01 -4.56 4.17
C GLU A 126 -19.23 -4.98 2.91
N ILE A 127 -18.05 -4.39 2.66
CA ILE A 127 -17.19 -4.77 1.53
C ILE A 127 -16.85 -6.27 1.58
N PHE A 128 -16.53 -6.77 2.78
CA PHE A 128 -16.13 -8.17 2.94
C PHE A 128 -17.31 -9.13 3.03
N ALA A 129 -18.50 -8.65 3.39
CA ALA A 129 -19.71 -9.45 3.36
C ALA A 129 -20.08 -9.91 1.94
N GLN A 130 -19.68 -9.16 0.91
CA GLN A 130 -19.94 -9.47 -0.49
C GLN A 130 -18.85 -10.35 -1.16
N THR A 131 -17.74 -10.58 -0.46
CA THR A 131 -16.59 -11.33 -0.98
C THR A 131 -16.31 -12.51 -0.05
N PRO A 132 -16.72 -13.75 -0.34
CA PRO A 132 -16.65 -14.86 0.60
C PRO A 132 -15.21 -15.21 1.04
N THR A 133 -14.24 -15.03 0.14
CA THR A 133 -12.83 -15.38 0.38
C THR A 133 -11.94 -14.46 -0.42
N LEU A 134 -10.91 -13.92 0.23
CA LEU A 134 -9.76 -13.32 -0.43
C LEU A 134 -8.83 -14.46 -0.87
N LYS A 135 -8.62 -14.59 -2.17
CA LYS A 135 -7.83 -15.67 -2.76
C LYS A 135 -6.34 -15.34 -2.76
N LYS A 136 -5.50 -16.36 -2.74
CA LYS A 136 -4.07 -16.19 -2.99
C LYS A 136 -3.87 -15.44 -4.32
N GLY A 137 -3.04 -14.38 -4.29
CA GLY A 137 -2.79 -13.51 -5.42
C GLY A 137 -3.73 -12.31 -5.51
N ASP A 138 -4.85 -12.28 -4.78
CA ASP A 138 -5.72 -11.10 -4.75
C ASP A 138 -4.97 -9.89 -4.21
N GLN A 139 -5.20 -8.74 -4.86
CA GLN A 139 -4.64 -7.46 -4.48
C GLN A 139 -5.72 -6.56 -3.88
N LEU A 140 -5.61 -6.26 -2.61
CA LEU A 140 -6.44 -5.29 -1.92
C LEU A 140 -5.65 -3.99 -1.74
N THR A 141 -6.18 -2.86 -2.22
CA THR A 141 -5.59 -1.55 -1.94
C THR A 141 -6.58 -0.65 -1.22
N LEU A 142 -6.06 0.13 -0.30
CA LEU A 142 -6.78 1.16 0.42
C LEU A 142 -6.10 2.50 0.13
N ASP A 143 -6.78 3.34 -0.63
CA ASP A 143 -6.30 4.66 -1.04
C ASP A 143 -6.99 5.74 -0.24
N TRP A 144 -6.21 6.57 0.41
CA TRP A 144 -6.65 7.83 0.98
C TRP A 144 -6.41 8.96 0.00
N THR A 145 -7.43 9.75 -0.28
CA THR A 145 -7.35 10.99 -1.05
C THR A 145 -7.88 12.14 -0.20
N PRO A 146 -7.10 13.21 0.05
CA PRO A 146 -7.58 14.39 0.78
C PRO A 146 -8.87 14.95 0.18
N ASN A 147 -9.80 15.36 1.04
CA ASN A 147 -11.13 15.91 0.71
C ASN A 147 -12.10 14.92 0.04
N GLU A 148 -11.68 13.72 -0.32
CA GLU A 148 -12.53 12.67 -0.88
C GLU A 148 -12.81 11.57 0.15
N GLY A 149 -11.75 10.94 0.66
CA GLY A 149 -11.87 9.85 1.62
C GLY A 149 -11.02 8.63 1.30
N THR A 150 -11.38 7.51 1.90
CA THR A 150 -10.76 6.20 1.70
C THR A 150 -11.55 5.40 0.68
N GLN A 151 -10.91 4.95 -0.40
CA GLN A 151 -11.45 4.04 -1.38
C GLN A 151 -10.73 2.70 -1.34
N CYS A 152 -11.49 1.61 -1.32
CA CYS A 152 -10.97 0.26 -1.44
C CYS A 152 -11.04 -0.24 -2.88
N TYR A 153 -10.06 -1.05 -3.26
CA TYR A 153 -10.02 -1.75 -4.54
C TYR A 153 -9.62 -3.21 -4.32
N LEU A 154 -10.27 -4.11 -5.02
CA LEU A 154 -9.88 -5.52 -5.11
C LEU A 154 -9.54 -5.83 -6.56
N ASN A 155 -8.30 -6.26 -6.81
CA ASN A 155 -7.79 -6.54 -8.15
C ASN A 155 -8.00 -5.37 -9.14
N GLY A 156 -7.76 -4.14 -8.65
CA GLY A 156 -7.92 -2.90 -9.41
C GLY A 156 -9.36 -2.42 -9.61
N LYS A 157 -10.37 -3.17 -9.17
CA LYS A 157 -11.77 -2.74 -9.23
C LYS A 157 -12.18 -2.08 -7.92
N LYS A 158 -12.87 -0.95 -8.00
CA LYS A 158 -13.49 -0.33 -6.82
C LYS A 158 -14.45 -1.29 -6.15
N ILE A 159 -14.34 -1.40 -4.82
CA ILE A 159 -15.26 -2.15 -3.98
C ILE A 159 -15.75 -1.24 -2.85
N GLY A 160 -17.03 -1.37 -2.52
CA GLY A 160 -17.68 -0.51 -1.53
C GLY A 160 -17.75 0.96 -1.93
N GLU A 161 -18.31 1.74 -1.04
CA GLU A 161 -18.41 3.19 -1.17
C GLU A 161 -17.17 3.89 -0.63
N MET A 162 -16.97 5.14 -1.08
CA MET A 162 -15.96 6.04 -0.52
C MET A 162 -16.27 6.30 0.97
N MET A 163 -15.29 6.18 1.82
CA MET A 163 -15.40 6.43 3.26
C MET A 163 -14.69 7.73 3.60
N PRO A 164 -15.43 8.82 3.84
CA PRO A 164 -14.84 10.10 4.22
C PRO A 164 -14.18 9.99 5.59
N ASP A 165 -13.42 11.03 5.95
CA ASP A 165 -12.74 11.19 7.23
C ASP A 165 -11.36 10.54 7.30
N GLN A 166 -10.35 11.41 7.46
CA GLN A 166 -8.95 11.02 7.64
C GLN A 166 -8.75 10.22 8.94
N ALA A 167 -9.57 10.46 9.95
CA ALA A 167 -9.49 9.73 11.22
C ALA A 167 -9.72 8.22 11.01
N PHE A 168 -10.63 7.84 10.09
CA PHE A 168 -10.83 6.44 9.72
C PHE A 168 -9.57 5.86 9.08
N TYR A 169 -9.01 6.51 8.05
CA TYR A 169 -7.79 6.03 7.40
C TYR A 169 -6.61 5.91 8.37
N ASN A 170 -6.44 6.90 9.25
CA ASN A 170 -5.41 6.87 10.27
C ASN A 170 -5.62 5.75 11.29
N ALA A 171 -6.86 5.45 11.66
CA ALA A 171 -7.20 4.31 12.51
C ALA A 171 -6.85 2.97 11.83
N VAL A 172 -7.13 2.86 10.53
CA VAL A 172 -6.75 1.69 9.71
C VAL A 172 -5.25 1.53 9.65
N LEU A 173 -4.47 2.59 9.40
CA LEU A 173 -3.01 2.53 9.38
C LEU A 173 -2.44 2.04 10.72
N ARG A 174 -3.05 2.41 11.84
CA ARG A 174 -2.61 1.97 13.18
C ARG A 174 -2.79 0.47 13.42
N ILE A 175 -3.57 -0.25 12.60
CA ILE A 175 -3.63 -1.72 12.65
C ILE A 175 -2.23 -2.32 12.45
N TRP A 176 -1.41 -1.72 11.58
CA TRP A 176 -0.03 -2.15 11.32
C TRP A 176 1.02 -1.33 12.05
N LEU A 177 0.77 -0.03 12.27
CA LEU A 177 1.78 0.93 12.74
C LEU A 177 1.59 1.33 14.21
N GLY A 178 0.46 1.00 14.83
CA GLY A 178 0.15 1.37 16.21
C GLY A 178 1.01 0.67 17.26
N ASP A 179 0.64 0.87 18.54
CA ASP A 179 1.38 0.31 19.67
C ASP A 179 1.19 -1.22 19.81
N LYS A 180 0.05 -1.72 19.30
CA LYS A 180 -0.28 -3.15 19.25
C LYS A 180 -0.50 -3.60 17.80
N PRO A 181 0.54 -3.60 16.97
CA PRO A 181 0.41 -3.95 15.56
C PRO A 181 0.01 -5.41 15.41
N VAL A 182 -0.73 -5.72 14.34
CA VAL A 182 -1.14 -7.12 14.02
C VAL A 182 0.05 -8.05 13.77
N ASP A 183 1.22 -7.48 13.49
CA ASP A 183 2.50 -8.18 13.34
C ASP A 183 3.64 -7.21 13.68
N SER A 184 4.42 -7.56 14.69
CA SER A 184 5.51 -6.70 15.20
C SER A 184 6.67 -6.55 14.22
N SER A 185 6.87 -7.53 13.32
CA SER A 185 7.92 -7.48 12.29
C SER A 185 7.51 -6.65 11.06
N LEU A 186 6.20 -6.56 10.79
CA LEU A 186 5.69 -5.80 9.66
C LEU A 186 5.75 -4.28 9.91
N LYS A 187 5.57 -3.83 11.16
CA LYS A 187 5.63 -2.40 11.50
C LYS A 187 6.93 -1.72 11.08
N PRO A 188 8.14 -2.17 11.51
CA PRO A 188 9.39 -1.56 11.08
C PRO A 188 9.59 -1.66 9.57
N ALA A 189 9.22 -2.77 8.94
CA ALA A 189 9.33 -2.93 7.50
C ALA A 189 8.50 -1.89 6.72
N LEU A 190 7.28 -1.57 7.17
CA LEU A 190 6.45 -0.52 6.55
C LEU A 190 7.00 0.89 6.81
N LEU A 191 7.72 1.10 7.91
CA LEU A 191 8.43 2.35 8.22
C LEU A 191 9.77 2.49 7.48
N GLY A 192 10.12 1.51 6.63
CA GLY A 192 11.34 1.55 5.82
C GLY A 192 12.60 1.13 6.59
N GLU A 193 12.47 0.56 7.76
CA GLU A 193 13.55 -0.07 8.49
C GLU A 193 13.90 -1.43 7.85
N LYS A 194 15.20 -1.72 7.77
CA LYS A 194 15.73 -2.99 7.21
C LYS A 194 15.86 -4.05 8.28
#